data_4509c3fe1181ba2d8919221c19aef4dd
#
_entry.id   4509c3fe1181ba2d8919221c19aef4dd
#
_cell.length_a   1.000
_cell.length_b   1.000
_cell.length_c   1.000
_cell.angle_alpha   90.00
_cell.angle_beta   90.00
_cell.angle_gamma   90.00
#
_symmetry.space_group_name_H-M   'P 1'
#
loop_
_entity.id
_entity.type
_entity.pdbx_description
1 polymer ?
#
loop_
_entity_poly.entity_id
_entity_poly.type
_entity_poly.pdbx_seq_one_letter_code
_entity_poly.pdbx_strand_id
1 'polypeptide(L)'
;MTRLPRNPDEILRARGADARPAARFEPYCAEREHDGWDIPEDERTRTPLSGPNIRFTASVDDSKALNKIRGGMIIVSASGMAEAGRIRHHLLNNLFRPQATVLFVGHQAAGTLGRLLLDGVPEVRIMGQQVAVRAHIATMDQYSGHADRDGLFAWLKARTPVRNGLFLVHGEPDARAAFAALAGEVVTAGRIVLPELDSVYALE
;
A
#
# COMPACT_ATOMS: atom_id res chain seq x y z
N MET A 1 19.16 -16.19 0.46
CA MET A 1 18.90 -14.78 0.03
C MET A 1 18.28 -14.83 -1.35
N THR A 2 16.96 -14.82 -1.43
CA THR A 2 16.25 -14.83 -2.71
C THR A 2 16.31 -13.41 -3.28
N ARG A 3 16.91 -13.27 -4.44
CA ARG A 3 17.07 -11.98 -5.13
C ARG A 3 15.68 -11.46 -5.50
N LEU A 4 15.29 -10.29 -4.99
CA LEU A 4 14.10 -9.58 -5.46
C LEU A 4 14.25 -9.28 -6.95
N PRO A 5 13.17 -9.35 -7.74
CA PRO A 5 13.20 -9.02 -9.15
C PRO A 5 13.73 -7.59 -9.34
N ARG A 6 14.68 -7.42 -10.27
CA ARG A 6 15.33 -6.12 -10.53
C ARG A 6 14.58 -5.27 -11.55
N ASN A 7 13.54 -5.83 -12.14
CA ASN A 7 12.80 -5.21 -13.24
C ASN A 7 11.30 -5.33 -13.00
N PRO A 8 10.52 -4.22 -13.11
CA PRO A 8 9.06 -4.26 -13.09
C PRO A 8 8.44 -5.26 -14.06
N ASP A 9 9.13 -5.61 -15.15
CA ASP A 9 8.68 -6.58 -16.15
C ASP A 9 8.64 -8.05 -15.68
N GLU A 10 9.16 -8.36 -14.49
CA GLU A 10 9.07 -9.69 -13.87
C GLU A 10 7.79 -9.92 -13.07
N ILE A 11 6.94 -8.91 -12.98
CA ILE A 11 5.73 -8.93 -12.17
C ILE A 11 4.58 -9.61 -12.93
N LEU A 12 4.13 -10.75 -12.43
CA LEU A 12 2.95 -11.52 -12.83
C LEU A 12 3.06 -12.39 -14.09
N ARG A 13 3.45 -13.63 -13.94
CA ARG A 13 3.29 -14.70 -14.95
C ARG A 13 2.13 -15.61 -14.58
N ALA A 14 0.92 -15.32 -15.04
CA ALA A 14 -0.18 -16.27 -15.01
C ALA A 14 -0.43 -16.82 -16.42
N ARG A 15 -0.45 -18.14 -16.61
CA ARG A 15 -0.87 -18.78 -17.87
C ARG A 15 -2.38 -18.90 -17.91
N GLY A 16 -3.03 -18.41 -18.96
CA GLY A 16 -4.35 -18.88 -19.37
C GLY A 16 -5.58 -18.02 -19.03
N ALA A 17 -5.46 -16.79 -18.57
CA ALA A 17 -6.61 -15.90 -18.43
C ALA A 17 -6.59 -14.80 -19.50
N ASP A 18 -7.72 -14.50 -20.12
CA ASP A 18 -7.88 -13.33 -20.97
C ASP A 18 -7.69 -12.07 -20.11
N ALA A 19 -6.51 -11.49 -20.22
CA ALA A 19 -6.21 -10.22 -19.59
C ALA A 19 -6.91 -9.12 -20.38
N ARG A 20 -7.83 -8.40 -19.77
CA ARG A 20 -8.29 -7.15 -20.38
C ARG A 20 -7.12 -6.16 -20.35
N PRO A 21 -6.82 -5.49 -21.47
CA PRO A 21 -5.78 -4.48 -21.52
C PRO A 21 -6.07 -3.36 -20.53
N ALA A 22 -5.04 -2.64 -20.15
CA ALA A 22 -4.96 -1.62 -19.13
C ALA A 22 -5.88 -0.38 -19.29
N ALA A 23 -6.88 -0.44 -20.15
CA ALA A 23 -7.84 0.65 -20.41
C ALA A 23 -8.51 1.26 -19.15
N ARG A 24 -8.43 0.59 -18.01
CA ARG A 24 -8.90 1.14 -16.73
C ARG A 24 -7.88 2.06 -16.02
N PHE A 25 -6.62 2.08 -16.49
CA PHE A 25 -5.59 2.94 -15.91
C PHE A 25 -5.34 4.23 -16.70
N GLU A 26 -5.79 4.27 -17.96
CA GLU A 26 -5.69 5.49 -18.78
C GLU A 26 -6.35 6.71 -18.12
N PRO A 27 -7.57 6.63 -17.54
CA PRO A 27 -8.16 7.77 -16.85
C PRO A 27 -7.34 8.20 -15.62
N TYR A 28 -6.75 7.24 -14.90
CA TYR A 28 -5.97 7.56 -13.71
C TYR A 28 -4.62 8.22 -14.02
N CYS A 29 -4.00 7.86 -15.13
CA CYS A 29 -2.81 8.54 -15.61
C CYS A 29 -3.14 9.90 -16.23
N ALA A 30 -4.25 10.01 -16.99
CA ALA A 30 -4.69 11.26 -17.59
C ALA A 30 -5.12 12.31 -16.55
N GLU A 31 -5.76 11.90 -15.46
CA GLU A 31 -6.12 12.79 -14.35
C GLU A 31 -4.90 13.34 -13.59
N ARG A 32 -3.76 12.63 -13.63
CA ARG A 32 -2.51 13.07 -13.00
C ARG A 32 -1.65 14.01 -13.85
N GLU A 33 -1.97 14.22 -15.12
CA GLU A 33 -1.29 15.23 -15.95
C GLU A 33 -1.41 16.67 -15.37
N HIS A 34 -2.38 16.90 -14.47
CA HIS A 34 -2.52 18.17 -13.77
C HIS A 34 -1.62 18.37 -12.55
N ASP A 35 -0.96 17.32 -12.06
CA ASP A 35 -0.14 17.38 -10.84
C ASP A 35 1.36 17.68 -11.09
N GLY A 36 1.73 18.07 -12.31
CA GLY A 36 3.09 18.55 -12.62
C GLY A 36 4.17 17.47 -12.63
N TRP A 37 3.82 16.22 -12.80
CA TRP A 37 4.78 15.15 -13.04
C TRP A 37 5.17 15.15 -14.51
N ASP A 38 6.40 15.59 -14.80
CA ASP A 38 7.02 15.44 -16.12
C ASP A 38 7.31 13.97 -16.41
N ILE A 39 6.28 13.25 -16.87
CA ILE A 39 6.47 11.93 -17.46
C ILE A 39 6.96 12.15 -18.89
N PRO A 40 8.15 11.64 -19.28
CA PRO A 40 8.65 11.73 -20.63
C PRO A 40 7.62 11.26 -21.65
N GLU A 41 7.55 11.92 -22.80
CA GLU A 41 6.49 11.69 -23.82
C GLU A 41 6.50 10.26 -24.38
N ASP A 42 7.66 9.62 -24.41
CA ASP A 42 7.87 8.22 -24.77
C ASP A 42 7.35 7.23 -23.72
N GLU A 43 7.25 7.65 -22.45
CA GLU A 43 6.66 6.85 -21.37
C GLU A 43 5.15 7.07 -21.21
N ARG A 44 4.58 8.19 -21.72
CA ARG A 44 3.14 8.47 -21.66
C ARG A 44 2.29 7.47 -22.43
N THR A 45 2.85 6.85 -23.46
CA THR A 45 2.18 5.81 -24.28
C THR A 45 2.39 4.41 -23.74
N ARG A 46 3.31 4.20 -22.79
CA ARG A 46 3.56 2.92 -22.13
C ARG A 46 2.85 2.91 -20.77
N THR A 47 1.72 2.24 -20.70
CA THR A 47 1.19 1.91 -19.38
C THR A 47 2.23 1.06 -18.63
N PRO A 48 2.66 1.46 -17.41
CA PRO A 48 3.71 0.74 -16.68
C PRO A 48 3.41 -0.74 -16.44
N LEU A 49 2.15 -1.13 -16.63
CA LEU A 49 1.64 -2.49 -16.42
C LEU A 49 1.23 -3.18 -17.73
N SER A 50 1.79 -2.79 -18.89
CA SER A 50 1.47 -3.34 -20.22
C SER A 50 2.61 -4.20 -20.77
N GLY A 51 3.11 -5.18 -20.06
CA GLY A 51 4.14 -6.10 -20.55
C GLY A 51 3.57 -7.45 -20.99
N PRO A 52 4.22 -8.19 -21.90
CA PRO A 52 3.77 -9.52 -22.34
C PRO A 52 3.71 -10.54 -21.18
N ASN A 53 4.39 -10.25 -20.08
CA ASN A 53 4.44 -11.08 -18.87
C ASN A 53 3.47 -10.62 -17.79
N ILE A 54 2.71 -9.53 -17.98
CA ILE A 54 1.75 -8.99 -17.04
C ILE A 54 0.35 -9.40 -17.46
N ARG A 55 -0.44 -9.89 -16.50
CA ARG A 55 -1.83 -10.30 -16.72
C ARG A 55 -2.70 -9.82 -15.58
N PHE A 56 -3.86 -9.30 -15.93
CA PHE A 56 -4.88 -8.88 -14.97
C PHE A 56 -5.92 -9.98 -14.81
N THR A 57 -6.26 -10.32 -13.58
CA THR A 57 -7.39 -11.20 -13.27
C THR A 57 -8.65 -10.37 -13.11
N ALA A 58 -9.62 -10.53 -14.01
CA ALA A 58 -10.87 -9.79 -13.96
C ALA A 58 -11.84 -10.39 -12.93
N SER A 59 -11.95 -11.72 -12.88
CA SER A 59 -12.88 -12.43 -12.01
C SER A 59 -12.21 -12.97 -10.74
N VAL A 60 -13.04 -13.35 -9.76
CA VAL A 60 -12.59 -14.06 -8.55
C VAL A 60 -12.05 -15.44 -8.91
N ASP A 61 -12.65 -16.12 -9.90
CA ASP A 61 -12.25 -17.47 -10.28
C ASP A 61 -10.90 -17.47 -11.01
N ASP A 62 -10.62 -16.46 -11.84
CA ASP A 62 -9.29 -16.25 -12.43
C ASP A 62 -8.24 -16.06 -11.33
N SER A 63 -8.55 -15.25 -10.32
CA SER A 63 -7.66 -15.03 -9.18
C SER A 63 -7.42 -16.32 -8.39
N LYS A 64 -8.46 -17.13 -8.16
CA LYS A 64 -8.33 -18.44 -7.50
C LYS A 64 -7.47 -19.42 -8.31
N ALA A 65 -7.56 -19.37 -9.64
CA ALA A 65 -6.78 -20.25 -10.53
C ALA A 65 -5.26 -20.03 -10.34
N LEU A 66 -4.82 -18.82 -9.98
CA LEU A 66 -3.42 -18.52 -9.70
C LEU A 66 -2.85 -19.39 -8.56
N ASN A 67 -3.66 -19.76 -7.57
CA ASN A 67 -3.20 -20.59 -6.44
C ASN A 67 -2.82 -22.02 -6.83
N LYS A 68 -3.18 -22.46 -8.04
CA LYS A 68 -2.80 -23.78 -8.59
C LYS A 68 -1.41 -23.75 -9.24
N ILE A 69 -0.88 -22.57 -9.52
CA ILE A 69 0.43 -22.41 -10.18
C ILE A 69 1.53 -22.58 -9.12
N ARG A 70 2.53 -23.38 -9.44
CA ARG A 70 3.64 -23.69 -8.55
C ARG A 70 4.90 -22.94 -9.00
N GLY A 71 5.15 -21.78 -8.37
CA GLY A 71 6.36 -20.98 -8.59
C GLY A 71 6.41 -20.18 -9.90
N GLY A 72 7.45 -19.36 -10.04
CA GLY A 72 7.69 -18.55 -11.23
C GLY A 72 6.68 -17.43 -11.47
N MET A 73 5.96 -16.97 -10.42
CA MET A 73 4.90 -15.99 -10.51
C MET A 73 5.01 -14.98 -9.38
N ILE A 74 4.72 -13.72 -9.70
CA ILE A 74 4.47 -12.65 -8.73
C ILE A 74 3.00 -12.27 -8.82
N ILE A 75 2.31 -12.23 -7.67
CA ILE A 75 0.92 -11.79 -7.57
C ILE A 75 0.92 -10.41 -6.91
N VAL A 76 0.41 -9.41 -7.62
CA VAL A 76 0.14 -8.09 -7.05
C VAL A 76 -1.35 -7.99 -6.74
N SER A 77 -1.69 -7.74 -5.50
CA SER A 77 -3.08 -7.72 -5.05
C SER A 77 -3.34 -6.57 -4.10
N ALA A 78 -4.49 -5.94 -4.27
CA ALA A 78 -4.94 -4.86 -3.40
C ALA A 78 -5.31 -5.35 -2.00
N SER A 79 -5.54 -4.39 -1.11
CA SER A 79 -5.54 -4.35 0.33
C SER A 79 -4.13 -4.45 0.89
N GLY A 80 -3.45 -3.28 0.94
CA GLY A 80 -2.04 -3.18 1.37
C GLY A 80 -1.78 -3.73 2.76
N MET A 81 -2.76 -3.72 3.67
CA MET A 81 -2.67 -4.25 5.03
C MET A 81 -3.17 -5.70 5.15
N ALA A 82 -3.50 -6.35 4.03
CA ALA A 82 -3.98 -7.73 3.93
C ALA A 82 -5.32 -8.01 4.66
N GLU A 83 -6.08 -6.99 5.04
CA GLU A 83 -7.33 -7.13 5.81
C GLU A 83 -8.54 -7.53 4.96
N ALA A 84 -8.53 -7.22 3.67
CA ALA A 84 -9.68 -7.44 2.79
C ALA A 84 -9.27 -7.93 1.40
N GLY A 85 -10.24 -8.29 0.58
CA GLY A 85 -10.03 -8.60 -0.83
C GLY A 85 -9.34 -9.92 -1.13
N ARG A 86 -8.86 -10.04 -2.36
CA ARG A 86 -8.30 -11.28 -2.92
C ARG A 86 -6.99 -11.69 -2.30
N ILE A 87 -6.22 -10.75 -1.75
CA ILE A 87 -4.94 -11.04 -1.07
C ILE A 87 -5.12 -12.07 0.05
N ARG A 88 -6.24 -12.06 0.78
CA ARG A 88 -6.51 -13.01 1.86
C ARG A 88 -6.55 -14.46 1.34
N HIS A 89 -7.12 -14.68 0.16
CA HIS A 89 -7.13 -16.00 -0.47
C HIS A 89 -5.73 -16.43 -0.92
N HIS A 90 -4.93 -15.48 -1.43
CA HIS A 90 -3.54 -15.78 -1.82
C HIS A 90 -2.68 -16.10 -0.60
N LEU A 91 -2.83 -15.36 0.50
CA LEU A 91 -2.13 -15.63 1.75
C LEU A 91 -2.54 -16.99 2.34
N LEU A 92 -3.85 -17.29 2.40
CA LEU A 92 -4.35 -18.58 2.88
C LEU A 92 -3.70 -19.76 2.13
N ASN A 93 -3.44 -19.62 0.84
CA ASN A 93 -2.91 -20.69 -0.01
C ASN A 93 -1.38 -20.71 -0.12
N ASN A 94 -0.69 -19.70 0.39
CA ASN A 94 0.77 -19.56 0.16
C ASN A 94 1.60 -19.31 1.42
N LEU A 95 1.04 -18.81 2.53
CA LEU A 95 1.80 -18.50 3.75
C LEU A 95 2.50 -19.72 4.36
N PHE A 96 1.91 -20.91 4.24
CA PHE A 96 2.52 -22.15 4.77
C PHE A 96 3.64 -22.70 3.88
N ARG A 97 3.94 -22.08 2.75
CA ARG A 97 4.96 -22.53 1.78
C ARG A 97 6.29 -21.81 2.04
N PRO A 98 7.36 -22.51 2.43
CA PRO A 98 8.68 -21.89 2.67
C PRO A 98 9.30 -21.21 1.43
N GLN A 99 8.86 -21.60 0.23
CA GLN A 99 9.33 -21.05 -1.04
C GLN A 99 8.61 -19.78 -1.45
N ALA A 100 7.50 -19.44 -0.77
CA ALA A 100 6.77 -18.21 -1.04
C ALA A 100 7.44 -17.03 -0.34
N THR A 101 7.32 -15.87 -0.96
CA THR A 101 7.66 -14.58 -0.34
C THR A 101 6.44 -13.68 -0.36
N VAL A 102 6.14 -13.06 0.76
CA VAL A 102 5.16 -11.97 0.87
C VAL A 102 5.94 -10.68 1.01
N LEU A 103 5.74 -9.75 0.05
CA LEU A 103 6.35 -8.44 0.07
C LEU A 103 5.28 -7.39 0.35
N PHE A 104 5.40 -6.71 1.47
CA PHE A 104 4.58 -5.55 1.77
C PHE A 104 5.22 -4.29 1.18
N VAL A 105 4.44 -3.55 0.41
CA VAL A 105 4.86 -2.29 -0.20
C VAL A 105 4.08 -1.18 0.49
N GLY A 106 4.65 -0.68 1.59
CA GLY A 106 4.05 0.38 2.40
C GLY A 106 3.76 -0.03 3.85
N HIS A 107 3.32 0.95 4.62
CA HIS A 107 3.07 0.85 6.05
C HIS A 107 2.03 -0.21 6.41
N GLN A 108 2.28 -0.92 7.51
CA GLN A 108 1.33 -1.87 8.12
C GLN A 108 0.93 -1.35 9.49
N ALA A 109 -0.33 -0.95 9.63
CA ALA A 109 -0.86 -0.40 10.88
C ALA A 109 -0.96 -1.47 11.98
N ALA A 110 -0.83 -1.05 13.22
CA ALA A 110 -1.00 -1.92 14.37
C ALA A 110 -2.36 -2.63 14.35
N GLY A 111 -2.38 -3.91 14.71
CA GLY A 111 -3.59 -4.74 14.75
C GLY A 111 -4.00 -5.35 13.40
N THR A 112 -3.33 -5.01 12.28
CA THR A 112 -3.63 -5.58 10.96
C THR A 112 -2.93 -6.93 10.73
N LEU A 113 -3.47 -7.74 9.82
CA LEU A 113 -2.85 -9.00 9.43
C LEU A 113 -1.44 -8.77 8.87
N GLY A 114 -1.26 -7.73 8.05
CA GLY A 114 0.05 -7.39 7.52
C GLY A 114 1.06 -7.06 8.61
N ARG A 115 0.64 -6.36 9.66
CA ARG A 115 1.48 -6.05 10.82
C ARG A 115 1.87 -7.30 11.60
N LEU A 116 0.93 -8.19 11.88
CA LEU A 116 1.21 -9.47 12.54
C LEU A 116 2.25 -10.29 11.77
N LEU A 117 2.15 -10.32 10.44
CA LEU A 117 3.12 -11.02 9.60
C LEU A 117 4.52 -10.39 9.67
N LEU A 118 4.62 -9.06 9.69
CA LEU A 118 5.89 -8.34 9.86
C LEU A 118 6.50 -8.55 11.25
N ASP A 119 5.67 -8.65 12.28
CA ASP A 119 6.11 -8.92 13.65
C ASP A 119 6.58 -10.38 13.85
N GLY A 120 6.47 -11.21 12.81
CA GLY A 120 7.04 -12.56 12.80
C GLY A 120 6.22 -13.59 13.58
N VAL A 121 4.90 -13.39 13.74
CA VAL A 121 4.05 -14.41 14.38
C VAL A 121 4.10 -15.72 13.62
N PRO A 122 4.22 -16.89 14.31
CA PRO A 122 4.38 -18.18 13.64
C PRO A 122 3.10 -18.68 12.97
N GLU A 123 1.96 -18.15 13.37
CA GLU A 123 0.64 -18.57 12.90
C GLU A 123 -0.35 -17.42 12.93
N VAL A 124 -1.21 -17.34 11.92
CA VAL A 124 -2.25 -16.29 11.79
C VAL A 124 -3.59 -16.90 11.46
N ARG A 125 -4.68 -16.20 11.78
CA ARG A 125 -6.03 -16.59 11.41
C ARG A 125 -6.51 -15.81 10.19
N ILE A 126 -6.78 -16.51 9.08
CA ILE A 126 -7.26 -15.92 7.83
C ILE A 126 -8.59 -16.55 7.46
N MET A 127 -9.64 -15.75 7.31
CA MET A 127 -10.99 -16.24 6.94
C MET A 127 -11.48 -17.39 7.83
N GLY A 128 -11.20 -17.32 9.14
CA GLY A 128 -11.56 -18.34 10.11
C GLY A 128 -10.64 -19.55 10.18
N GLN A 129 -9.66 -19.69 9.28
CA GLN A 129 -8.72 -20.81 9.26
C GLN A 129 -7.37 -20.39 9.88
N GLN A 130 -6.76 -21.30 10.64
CA GLN A 130 -5.43 -21.17 11.21
C GLN A 130 -4.40 -21.50 10.13
N VAL A 131 -3.41 -20.66 9.92
CA VAL A 131 -2.40 -20.80 8.87
C VAL A 131 -1.01 -20.57 9.44
N ALA A 132 -0.15 -21.57 9.32
CA ALA A 132 1.25 -21.42 9.69
C ALA A 132 1.98 -20.47 8.76
N VAL A 133 2.80 -19.57 9.33
CA VAL A 133 3.63 -18.62 8.58
C VAL A 133 5.01 -19.24 8.37
N ARG A 134 5.23 -19.77 7.17
CA ARG A 134 6.52 -20.34 6.73
C ARG A 134 7.11 -19.60 5.54
N ALA A 135 6.30 -18.77 4.88
CA ALA A 135 6.74 -17.91 3.80
C ALA A 135 7.74 -16.88 4.32
N HIS A 136 8.64 -16.44 3.45
CA HIS A 136 9.51 -15.31 3.75
C HIS A 136 8.68 -14.02 3.74
N ILE A 137 8.77 -13.23 4.81
CA ILE A 137 8.07 -11.94 4.92
C ILE A 137 9.10 -10.83 4.71
N ALA A 138 8.80 -9.90 3.82
CA ALA A 138 9.66 -8.78 3.48
C ALA A 138 8.85 -7.48 3.36
N THR A 139 9.52 -6.34 3.52
CA THR A 139 8.92 -5.01 3.34
C THR A 139 9.77 -4.16 2.39
N MET A 140 9.12 -3.20 1.73
CA MET A 140 9.74 -2.23 0.86
C MET A 140 9.04 -0.88 1.08
N ASP A 141 9.74 0.06 1.69
CA ASP A 141 9.16 1.33 2.13
C ASP A 141 9.35 2.47 1.12
N GLN A 142 10.13 2.26 0.04
CA GLN A 142 10.53 3.29 -0.92
C GLN A 142 9.40 3.74 -1.86
N TYR A 143 8.28 3.01 -1.90
CA TYR A 143 7.15 3.29 -2.81
C TYR A 143 5.92 3.83 -2.08
N SER A 144 6.11 4.50 -0.93
CA SER A 144 5.01 5.17 -0.26
C SER A 144 4.51 6.36 -1.08
N GLY A 145 3.20 6.41 -1.33
CA GLY A 145 2.55 7.58 -1.92
C GLY A 145 2.23 8.69 -0.90
N HIS A 146 2.53 8.47 0.37
CA HIS A 146 2.34 9.45 1.43
C HIS A 146 3.56 10.36 1.54
N ALA A 147 3.32 11.65 1.82
CA ALA A 147 4.39 12.56 2.17
C ALA A 147 5.05 12.11 3.49
N ASP A 148 6.36 12.24 3.56
CA ASP A 148 7.11 12.04 4.79
C ASP A 148 6.90 13.22 5.77
N ARG A 149 7.51 13.12 6.93
CA ARG A 149 7.44 14.17 7.98
C ARG A 149 7.84 15.54 7.45
N ASP A 150 8.92 15.60 6.69
CA ASP A 150 9.50 16.86 6.24
C ASP A 150 8.66 17.48 5.12
N GLY A 151 8.09 16.67 4.23
CA GLY A 151 7.12 17.09 3.23
C GLY A 151 5.81 17.60 3.85
N LEU A 152 5.28 16.90 4.88
CA LEU A 152 4.11 17.36 5.63
C LEU A 152 4.38 18.68 6.35
N PHE A 153 5.57 18.84 6.95
CA PHE A 153 5.95 20.07 7.64
C PHE A 153 6.11 21.23 6.67
N ALA A 154 6.75 21.02 5.54
CA ALA A 154 6.86 22.03 4.48
C ALA A 154 5.48 22.46 3.95
N TRP A 155 4.57 21.49 3.76
CA TRP A 155 3.20 21.75 3.36
C TRP A 155 2.44 22.61 4.40
N LEU A 156 2.58 22.29 5.69
CA LEU A 156 1.98 23.05 6.79
C LEU A 156 2.56 24.47 6.85
N LYS A 157 3.88 24.61 6.79
CA LYS A 157 4.58 25.90 6.82
C LYS A 157 4.11 26.85 5.70
N ALA A 158 3.88 26.32 4.51
CA ALA A 158 3.37 27.10 3.38
C ALA A 158 1.91 27.59 3.58
N ARG A 159 1.19 27.08 4.60
CA ARG A 159 -0.21 27.40 4.92
C ARG A 159 -0.38 28.13 6.24
N THR A 160 0.69 28.56 6.85
CA THR A 160 0.63 29.45 8.03
C THR A 160 0.26 30.89 7.59
N PRO A 161 -0.43 31.66 8.41
CA PRO A 161 -0.88 31.32 9.76
C PRO A 161 -2.13 30.42 9.79
N VAL A 162 -2.10 29.41 10.65
CA VAL A 162 -3.28 28.59 10.95
C VAL A 162 -4.19 29.40 11.89
N ARG A 163 -5.40 29.70 11.45
CA ARG A 163 -6.29 30.62 12.19
C ARG A 163 -7.01 29.93 13.35
N ASN A 164 -7.72 28.84 13.06
CA ASN A 164 -8.63 28.22 14.06
C ASN A 164 -8.02 26.98 14.70
N GLY A 165 -7.48 26.05 13.90
CA GLY A 165 -6.87 24.83 14.44
C GLY A 165 -6.28 23.94 13.38
N LEU A 166 -5.30 23.16 13.81
CA LEU A 166 -4.70 22.05 13.06
C LEU A 166 -5.18 20.74 13.66
N PHE A 167 -5.86 19.91 12.89
CA PHE A 167 -6.37 18.61 13.32
C PHE A 167 -5.53 17.50 12.66
N LEU A 168 -4.85 16.70 13.48
CA LEU A 168 -4.04 15.58 13.03
C LEU A 168 -4.83 14.27 13.20
N VAL A 169 -5.56 13.87 12.15
CA VAL A 169 -6.58 12.82 12.23
C VAL A 169 -6.11 11.43 11.80
N HIS A 170 -4.99 11.33 11.09
CA HIS A 170 -4.50 10.07 10.52
C HIS A 170 -3.07 9.79 10.97
N GLY A 171 -2.74 8.51 11.25
CA GLY A 171 -1.43 8.05 11.70
C GLY A 171 -1.46 7.45 13.10
N GLU A 172 -0.40 6.71 13.41
CA GLU A 172 -0.21 6.12 14.74
C GLU A 172 -0.12 7.21 15.83
N PRO A 173 -0.55 6.93 17.07
CA PRO A 173 -0.57 7.92 18.15
C PRO A 173 0.77 8.63 18.37
N ASP A 174 1.87 7.86 18.38
CA ASP A 174 3.21 8.39 18.59
C ASP A 174 3.67 9.29 17.43
N ALA A 175 3.35 8.90 16.19
CA ALA A 175 3.67 9.69 15.00
C ALA A 175 2.87 11.00 14.99
N ARG A 176 1.58 10.96 15.35
CA ARG A 176 0.75 12.16 15.48
C ARG A 176 1.26 13.10 16.57
N ALA A 177 1.64 12.55 17.74
CA ALA A 177 2.20 13.33 18.84
C ALA A 177 3.52 13.98 18.44
N ALA A 178 4.43 13.24 17.81
CA ALA A 178 5.69 13.77 17.32
C ALA A 178 5.50 14.89 16.28
N PHE A 179 4.55 14.71 15.35
CA PHE A 179 4.25 15.74 14.35
C PHE A 179 3.55 16.96 14.98
N ALA A 180 2.71 16.77 16.00
CA ALA A 180 2.09 17.88 16.75
C ALA A 180 3.15 18.76 17.43
N ALA A 181 4.17 18.15 18.04
CA ALA A 181 5.28 18.89 18.64
C ALA A 181 6.03 19.72 17.59
N LEU A 182 6.34 19.13 16.43
CA LEU A 182 6.99 19.83 15.33
C LEU A 182 6.10 20.96 14.77
N ALA A 183 4.81 20.70 14.59
CA ALA A 183 3.85 21.69 14.09
C ALA A 183 3.74 22.92 15.03
N GLY A 184 3.96 22.73 16.32
CA GLY A 184 4.00 23.83 17.30
C GLY A 184 5.03 24.93 17.02
N GLU A 185 6.07 24.63 16.23
CA GLU A 185 7.07 25.61 15.81
C GLU A 185 6.49 26.67 14.84
N VAL A 186 5.43 26.32 14.10
CA VAL A 186 4.85 27.20 13.06
C VAL A 186 3.38 27.53 13.30
N VAL A 187 2.68 26.77 14.13
CA VAL A 187 1.28 27.02 14.51
C VAL A 187 1.26 27.80 15.82
N THR A 188 1.41 29.11 15.75
CA THR A 188 1.56 29.98 16.93
C THR A 188 0.22 30.59 17.39
N ALA A 189 -0.79 30.69 16.55
CA ALA A 189 -2.06 31.32 16.81
C ALA A 189 -3.26 30.36 16.91
N GLY A 190 -3.12 29.13 16.41
CA GLY A 190 -4.17 28.12 16.41
C GLY A 190 -3.92 26.98 17.41
N ARG A 191 -4.98 26.25 17.74
CA ARG A 191 -4.86 25.01 18.52
C ARG A 191 -4.37 23.85 17.66
N ILE A 192 -3.54 22.97 18.21
CA ILE A 192 -3.20 21.67 17.61
C ILE A 192 -4.00 20.60 18.34
N VAL A 193 -4.77 19.84 17.59
CA VAL A 193 -5.70 18.84 18.11
C VAL A 193 -5.34 17.46 17.56
N LEU A 194 -5.28 16.48 18.45
CA LEU A 194 -5.15 15.06 18.13
C LEU A 194 -6.51 14.40 18.39
N PRO A 195 -7.43 14.38 17.41
CA PRO A 195 -8.78 13.89 17.64
C PRO A 195 -8.78 12.41 18.01
N GLU A 196 -9.67 12.06 18.94
CA GLU A 196 -10.04 10.68 19.18
C GLU A 196 -11.10 10.22 18.18
N LEU A 197 -11.23 8.91 18.00
CA LEU A 197 -12.25 8.34 17.12
C LEU A 197 -13.65 8.77 17.61
N ASP A 198 -14.52 9.14 16.68
CA ASP A 198 -15.90 9.58 16.92
C ASP A 198 -16.04 10.87 17.75
N SER A 199 -14.95 11.61 17.98
CA SER A 199 -15.00 12.91 18.66
C SER A 199 -15.56 14.00 17.74
N VAL A 200 -16.31 14.94 18.33
CA VAL A 200 -16.86 16.11 17.63
C VAL A 200 -16.17 17.37 18.16
N TYR A 201 -15.71 18.22 17.24
CA TYR A 201 -15.03 19.47 17.55
C TYR A 201 -15.73 20.65 16.85
N ALA A 202 -15.93 21.74 17.58
CA ALA A 202 -16.33 23.00 16.99
C ALA A 202 -15.16 23.63 16.23
N LEU A 203 -15.43 24.18 15.05
CA LEU A 203 -14.45 24.85 14.18
C LEU A 203 -14.58 26.37 14.24
N GLU A 204 -14.97 26.93 15.41
CA GLU A 204 -15.11 28.35 15.64
C GLU A 204 -13.78 29.09 15.66
#